data_e8bea451ef09d59955cef469736abf58
#
_entry.id   e8bea451ef09d59955cef469736abf58
#
_cell.length_a   1.000
_cell.length_b   1.000
_cell.length_c   1.000
_cell.angle_alpha   90.00
_cell.angle_beta   90.00
_cell.angle_gamma   90.00
#
_symmetry.space_group_name_H-M   'P 1'
#
loop_
_entity.id
_entity.type
_entity.pdbx_description
1 polymer ?
#
loop_
_entity_poly.entity_id
_entity_poly.type
_entity_poly.pdbx_seq_one_letter_code
_entity_poly.pdbx_strand_id
1 'polypeptide(L)'
;ELKELLDDLYMDDTVDLLEELPANLVNRILDAVSASDRSLINQLLDYPEDSAGSIMTTEYVDLRETMTVAQSMAHIKQTGIHKETIYTCYVTDKRKLTGIVSAKDLMTSDDEMLIRDLMETEIISVNTHTDQEAVTQLFTKYDLLALPVLDQDGRMVGIVTFDDAMDVMVEEATEDITK
;
A
#
# COMPACT_ATOMS: atom_id res chain seq x y z
N GLU A 1 20.46 13.73 -9.41
CA GLU A 1 20.89 12.37 -9.00
C GLU A 1 20.10 11.83 -7.82
N LEU A 2 20.07 12.51 -6.65
CA LEU A 2 19.39 12.03 -5.46
C LEU A 2 17.86 11.97 -5.66
N LYS A 3 17.28 12.98 -6.29
CA LYS A 3 15.86 13.04 -6.61
C LYS A 3 15.47 11.94 -7.59
N GLU A 4 16.27 11.69 -8.60
CA GLU A 4 16.04 10.62 -9.57
C GLU A 4 16.06 9.24 -8.90
N LEU A 5 17.00 9.04 -7.98
CA LEU A 5 17.07 7.79 -7.21
C LEU A 5 15.82 7.58 -6.35
N LEU A 6 15.32 8.63 -5.71
CA LEU A 6 14.13 8.57 -4.87
C LEU A 6 12.85 8.35 -5.70
N ASP A 7 12.79 8.93 -6.90
CA ASP A 7 11.65 8.76 -7.81
C ASP A 7 11.52 7.32 -8.32
N ASP A 8 12.65 6.59 -8.38
CA ASP A 8 12.67 5.18 -8.81
C ASP A 8 12.34 4.18 -7.68
N LEU A 9 12.29 4.62 -6.43
CA LEU A 9 11.95 3.78 -5.28
C LEU A 9 10.46 3.89 -4.95
N TYR A 10 9.88 2.77 -4.48
CA TYR A 10 8.57 2.82 -3.85
C TYR A 10 8.66 3.55 -2.50
N MET A 11 7.55 4.11 -2.03
CA MET A 11 7.53 4.99 -0.85
C MET A 11 8.02 4.28 0.43
N ASP A 12 7.68 3.02 0.63
CA ASP A 12 8.12 2.23 1.78
C ASP A 12 9.64 2.02 1.79
N ASP A 13 10.25 1.73 0.62
CA ASP A 13 11.70 1.59 0.47
C ASP A 13 12.42 2.92 0.75
N THR A 14 11.79 4.03 0.37
CA THR A 14 12.31 5.37 0.66
C THR A 14 12.32 5.64 2.17
N VAL A 15 11.25 5.27 2.88
CA VAL A 15 11.16 5.43 4.34
C VAL A 15 12.23 4.57 5.04
N ASP A 16 12.39 3.31 4.64
CA ASP A 16 13.39 2.41 5.19
C ASP A 16 14.81 2.97 5.02
N LEU A 17 15.11 3.50 3.83
CA LEU A 17 16.39 4.15 3.56
C LEU A 17 16.62 5.37 4.47
N LEU A 18 15.59 6.19 4.67
CA LEU A 18 15.68 7.39 5.50
C LEU A 18 15.90 7.08 6.98
N GLU A 19 15.30 6.00 7.49
CA GLU A 19 15.47 5.58 8.88
C GLU A 19 16.92 5.18 9.19
N GLU A 20 17.65 4.66 8.22
CA GLU A 20 19.05 4.25 8.37
C GLU A 20 20.05 5.40 8.25
N LEU A 21 19.64 6.58 7.81
CA LEU A 21 20.52 7.71 7.53
C LEU A 21 20.64 8.65 8.73
N PRO A 22 21.78 9.36 8.85
CA PRO A 22 21.90 10.46 9.81
C PRO A 22 20.88 11.56 9.57
N ALA A 23 20.41 12.20 10.65
CA ALA A 23 19.34 13.20 10.62
C ALA A 23 19.61 14.39 9.65
N ASN A 24 20.85 14.81 9.52
CA ASN A 24 21.22 15.90 8.60
C ASN A 24 21.03 15.51 7.11
N LEU A 25 21.28 14.25 6.78
CA LEU A 25 21.04 13.73 5.43
C LEU A 25 19.55 13.53 5.16
N VAL A 26 18.79 13.06 6.15
CA VAL A 26 17.33 12.94 6.06
C VAL A 26 16.69 14.28 5.72
N ASN A 27 17.07 15.34 6.42
CA ASN A 27 16.55 16.69 6.15
C ASN A 27 16.88 17.17 4.72
N ARG A 28 18.08 16.91 4.22
CA ARG A 28 18.47 17.25 2.86
C ARG A 28 17.65 16.50 1.81
N ILE A 29 17.34 15.24 2.06
CA ILE A 29 16.50 14.41 1.18
C ILE A 29 15.06 14.91 1.20
N LEU A 30 14.50 15.20 2.37
CA LEU A 30 13.15 15.74 2.51
C LEU A 30 12.99 17.10 1.80
N ASP A 31 14.04 17.93 1.79
CA ASP A 31 14.05 19.21 1.06
C ASP A 31 14.09 19.02 -0.47
N ALA A 32 14.58 17.88 -0.95
CA ALA A 32 14.71 17.59 -2.38
C ALA A 32 13.46 16.96 -3.00
N VAL A 33 12.53 16.42 -2.21
CA VAL A 33 11.30 15.80 -2.70
C VAL A 33 10.15 16.79 -2.79
N SER A 34 9.08 16.43 -3.52
CA SER A 34 7.89 17.28 -3.62
C SER A 34 7.21 17.48 -2.27
N ALA A 35 6.42 18.55 -2.12
CA ALA A 35 5.72 18.84 -0.87
C ALA A 35 4.73 17.71 -0.46
N SER A 36 4.08 17.08 -1.44
CA SER A 36 3.15 15.96 -1.18
C SER A 36 3.90 14.70 -0.74
N ASP A 37 5.03 14.39 -1.39
CA ASP A 37 5.86 13.23 -1.02
C ASP A 37 6.51 13.43 0.34
N ARG A 38 6.96 14.64 0.64
CA ARG A 38 7.50 15.00 1.95
C ARG A 38 6.47 14.78 3.06
N SER A 39 5.21 15.18 2.84
CA SER A 39 4.13 14.97 3.80
C SER A 39 3.87 13.48 4.05
N LEU A 40 3.86 12.67 2.99
CA LEU A 40 3.69 11.21 3.09
C LEU A 40 4.84 10.56 3.84
N ILE A 41 6.08 10.94 3.53
CA ILE A 41 7.28 10.40 4.22
C ILE A 41 7.22 10.73 5.71
N ASN A 42 6.91 11.98 6.07
CA ASN A 42 6.78 12.38 7.48
C ASN A 42 5.69 11.60 8.19
N GLN A 43 4.56 11.37 7.53
CA GLN A 43 3.47 10.57 8.07
C GLN A 43 3.89 9.12 8.32
N LEU A 44 4.61 8.51 7.39
CA LEU A 44 5.10 7.13 7.51
C LEU A 44 6.15 6.98 8.63
N LEU A 45 7.03 7.97 8.80
CA LEU A 45 8.03 7.97 9.86
C LEU A 45 7.43 8.09 11.28
N ASP A 46 6.22 8.61 11.40
CA ASP A 46 5.51 8.72 12.67
C ASP A 46 4.84 7.42 13.14
N TYR A 47 4.80 6.39 12.30
CA TYR A 47 4.21 5.11 12.68
C TYR A 47 5.17 4.31 13.58
N PRO A 48 4.63 3.56 14.58
CA PRO A 48 5.45 2.71 15.43
C PRO A 48 6.22 1.67 14.60
N GLU A 49 7.43 1.34 15.04
CA GLU A 49 8.16 0.21 14.49
C GLU A 49 7.31 -1.06 14.59
N ASP A 50 7.52 -1.99 13.68
CA ASP A 50 6.82 -3.28 13.66
C ASP A 50 5.29 -3.17 13.56
N SER A 51 4.79 -2.05 13.04
CA SER A 51 3.36 -1.86 12.76
C SER A 51 3.06 -1.98 11.27
N ALA A 52 1.77 -2.18 10.92
CA ALA A 52 1.32 -2.18 9.53
C ALA A 52 1.70 -0.88 8.81
N GLY A 53 1.61 0.25 9.51
CA GLY A 53 2.01 1.56 8.95
C GLY A 53 3.49 1.63 8.60
N SER A 54 4.36 0.93 9.33
CA SER A 54 5.81 0.93 9.08
C SER A 54 6.23 0.04 7.90
N ILE A 55 5.43 -0.94 7.52
CA ILE A 55 5.72 -1.90 6.44
C ILE A 55 4.84 -1.71 5.20
N MET A 56 3.88 -0.78 5.22
CA MET A 56 2.99 -0.52 4.08
C MET A 56 3.66 0.33 3.01
N THR A 57 3.13 0.22 1.78
CA THR A 57 3.39 1.17 0.69
C THR A 57 2.13 1.99 0.41
N THR A 58 2.30 3.22 -0.09
CA THR A 58 1.19 4.07 -0.54
C THR A 58 0.91 3.94 -2.03
N GLU A 59 1.67 3.12 -2.74
CA GLU A 59 1.63 2.93 -4.19
C GLU A 59 0.64 1.82 -4.58
N TYR A 60 -0.67 2.10 -4.51
CA TYR A 60 -1.74 1.18 -4.87
C TYR A 60 -2.70 1.79 -5.88
N VAL A 61 -3.43 0.95 -6.61
CA VAL A 61 -4.45 1.39 -7.57
C VAL A 61 -5.74 1.75 -6.83
N ASP A 62 -6.19 2.97 -7.01
CA ASP A 62 -7.40 3.54 -6.40
C ASP A 62 -8.44 3.80 -7.49
N LEU A 63 -9.60 3.16 -7.37
CA LEU A 63 -10.72 3.27 -8.29
C LEU A 63 -11.94 3.87 -7.60
N ARG A 64 -12.94 4.26 -8.40
CA ARG A 64 -14.21 4.79 -7.92
C ARG A 64 -15.36 3.88 -8.32
N GLU A 65 -16.37 3.78 -7.48
CA GLU A 65 -17.58 2.96 -7.72
C GLU A 65 -18.29 3.31 -9.02
N THR A 66 -18.21 4.59 -9.41
CA THR A 66 -18.92 5.14 -10.59
C THR A 66 -18.16 4.91 -11.91
N MET A 67 -16.91 4.43 -11.83
CA MET A 67 -16.15 4.08 -13.02
C MET A 67 -16.72 2.83 -13.69
N THR A 68 -16.61 2.78 -15.02
CA THR A 68 -16.80 1.53 -15.77
C THR A 68 -15.51 0.69 -15.74
N VAL A 69 -15.63 -0.57 -16.12
CA VAL A 69 -14.45 -1.46 -16.31
C VAL A 69 -13.48 -0.85 -17.31
N ALA A 70 -13.98 -0.33 -18.43
CA ALA A 70 -13.14 0.33 -19.44
C ALA A 70 -12.38 1.53 -18.88
N GLN A 71 -13.04 2.38 -18.11
CA GLN A 71 -12.40 3.54 -17.47
C GLN A 71 -11.35 3.12 -16.46
N SER A 72 -11.63 2.07 -15.69
CA SER A 72 -10.68 1.52 -14.70
C SER A 72 -9.46 0.93 -15.37
N MET A 73 -9.63 0.20 -16.48
CA MET A 73 -8.51 -0.35 -17.24
C MET A 73 -7.64 0.76 -17.84
N ALA A 74 -8.26 1.84 -18.36
CA ALA A 74 -7.53 3.01 -18.85
C ALA A 74 -6.73 3.69 -17.73
N HIS A 75 -7.31 3.83 -16.54
CA HIS A 75 -6.64 4.38 -15.37
C HIS A 75 -5.43 3.53 -14.96
N ILE A 76 -5.57 2.21 -14.93
CA ILE A 76 -4.48 1.28 -14.60
C ILE A 76 -3.34 1.40 -15.64
N LYS A 77 -3.67 1.50 -16.92
CA LYS A 77 -2.66 1.68 -17.98
C LYS A 77 -1.85 2.96 -17.83
N GLN A 78 -2.47 4.03 -17.34
CA GLN A 78 -1.80 5.32 -17.13
C GLN A 78 -0.96 5.35 -15.86
N THR A 79 -1.42 4.73 -14.77
CA THR A 79 -0.84 4.89 -13.43
C THR A 79 -0.15 3.63 -12.91
N GLY A 80 -0.47 2.46 -13.46
CA GLY A 80 -0.04 1.17 -12.92
C GLY A 80 1.47 0.95 -12.89
N ILE A 81 2.21 1.59 -13.80
CA ILE A 81 3.66 1.48 -13.84
C ILE A 81 4.34 2.06 -12.57
N HIS A 82 3.66 2.97 -11.89
CA HIS A 82 4.14 3.61 -10.67
C HIS A 82 3.56 2.95 -9.40
N LYS A 83 2.81 1.85 -9.55
CA LYS A 83 2.18 1.16 -8.42
C LYS A 83 2.96 -0.10 -8.05
N GLU A 84 2.95 -0.42 -6.77
CA GLU A 84 3.60 -1.63 -6.23
C GLU A 84 2.97 -2.89 -6.83
N THR A 85 1.64 -2.91 -6.95
CA THR A 85 0.89 -4.01 -7.56
C THR A 85 -0.36 -3.48 -8.25
N ILE A 86 -0.79 -4.16 -9.31
CA ILE A 86 -2.06 -3.92 -10.00
C ILE A 86 -3.02 -5.12 -9.89
N TYR A 87 -2.58 -6.22 -9.27
CA TYR A 87 -3.39 -7.44 -9.17
C TYR A 87 -4.62 -7.26 -8.32
N THR A 88 -4.53 -6.43 -7.29
CA THR A 88 -5.64 -6.03 -6.44
C THR A 88 -5.80 -4.51 -6.53
N CYS A 89 -7.01 -4.07 -6.87
CA CYS A 89 -7.36 -2.67 -6.97
C CYS A 89 -8.37 -2.33 -5.88
N TYR A 90 -8.28 -1.13 -5.32
CA TYR A 90 -9.08 -0.69 -4.19
C TYR A 90 -10.06 0.37 -4.63
N VAL A 91 -11.31 0.22 -4.18
CA VAL A 91 -12.38 1.17 -4.50
C VAL A 91 -12.60 2.04 -3.27
N THR A 92 -12.46 3.36 -3.44
CA THR A 92 -12.62 4.31 -2.36
C THR A 92 -13.65 5.38 -2.70
N ASP A 93 -14.33 5.87 -1.67
CA ASP A 93 -15.19 7.05 -1.72
C ASP A 93 -14.75 8.00 -0.61
N LYS A 94 -14.33 9.21 -0.98
CA LYS A 94 -13.79 10.19 -0.03
C LYS A 94 -12.70 9.58 0.88
N ARG A 95 -11.79 8.83 0.27
CA ARG A 95 -10.68 8.12 0.91
C ARG A 95 -11.09 6.90 1.76
N LYS A 96 -12.36 6.62 1.93
CA LYS A 96 -12.82 5.44 2.65
C LYS A 96 -12.92 4.25 1.71
N LEU A 97 -12.39 3.12 2.15
CA LEU A 97 -12.39 1.87 1.38
C LEU A 97 -13.81 1.31 1.33
N THR A 98 -14.36 1.14 0.13
CA THR A 98 -15.72 0.63 -0.09
C THR A 98 -15.76 -0.72 -0.79
N GLY A 99 -14.70 -1.08 -1.48
CA GLY A 99 -14.66 -2.35 -2.21
C GLY A 99 -13.26 -2.72 -2.68
N ILE A 100 -13.14 -3.95 -3.16
CA ILE A 100 -11.93 -4.49 -3.79
C ILE A 100 -12.32 -5.11 -5.13
N VAL A 101 -11.47 -4.93 -6.13
CA VAL A 101 -11.62 -5.54 -7.45
C VAL A 101 -10.28 -6.14 -7.86
N SER A 102 -10.28 -7.40 -8.31
CA SER A 102 -9.07 -8.02 -8.85
C SER A 102 -8.83 -7.62 -10.30
N ALA A 103 -7.58 -7.63 -10.73
CA ALA A 103 -7.23 -7.43 -12.14
C ALA A 103 -7.91 -8.48 -13.02
N LYS A 104 -8.01 -9.72 -12.55
CA LYS A 104 -8.71 -10.81 -13.24
C LYS A 104 -10.18 -10.45 -13.50
N ASP A 105 -10.89 -9.95 -12.50
CA ASP A 105 -12.29 -9.55 -12.64
C ASP A 105 -12.46 -8.43 -13.66
N LEU A 106 -11.56 -7.44 -13.65
CA LEU A 106 -11.55 -6.35 -14.63
C LEU A 106 -11.33 -6.87 -16.06
N MET A 107 -10.39 -7.79 -16.23
CA MET A 107 -10.03 -8.33 -17.55
C MET A 107 -11.10 -9.27 -18.12
N THR A 108 -11.94 -9.86 -17.29
CA THR A 108 -12.95 -10.84 -17.71
C THR A 108 -14.37 -10.29 -17.69
N SER A 109 -14.57 -9.05 -17.28
CA SER A 109 -15.89 -8.40 -17.24
C SER A 109 -16.13 -7.49 -18.43
N ASP A 110 -17.40 -7.20 -18.70
CA ASP A 110 -17.79 -6.30 -19.78
C ASP A 110 -17.31 -4.87 -19.52
N ASP A 111 -16.85 -4.18 -20.56
CA ASP A 111 -16.28 -2.85 -20.49
C ASP A 111 -17.23 -1.81 -19.88
N GLU A 112 -18.53 -1.98 -20.06
CA GLU A 112 -19.55 -1.04 -19.59
C GLU A 112 -20.04 -1.32 -18.16
N MET A 113 -19.62 -2.44 -17.55
CA MET A 113 -19.98 -2.78 -16.19
C MET A 113 -19.41 -1.74 -15.22
N LEU A 114 -20.22 -1.33 -14.25
CA LEU A 114 -19.77 -0.41 -13.21
C LEU A 114 -18.97 -1.15 -12.14
N ILE A 115 -17.96 -0.48 -11.61
CA ILE A 115 -17.12 -1.05 -10.55
C ILE A 115 -17.95 -1.42 -9.33
N ARG A 116 -18.96 -0.61 -8.97
CA ARG A 116 -19.86 -0.92 -7.84
C ARG A 116 -20.57 -2.27 -7.95
N ASP A 117 -20.84 -2.73 -9.18
CA ASP A 117 -21.53 -3.99 -9.44
C ASP A 117 -20.56 -5.19 -9.49
N LEU A 118 -19.26 -4.91 -9.64
CA LEU A 118 -18.20 -5.91 -9.75
C LEU A 118 -17.45 -6.11 -8.43
N MET A 119 -17.32 -5.06 -7.62
CA MET A 119 -16.47 -5.05 -6.43
C MET A 119 -16.97 -5.98 -5.33
N GLU A 120 -16.04 -6.52 -4.57
CA GLU A 120 -16.28 -7.22 -3.34
C GLU A 120 -16.31 -6.24 -2.17
N THR A 121 -17.31 -6.35 -1.30
CA THR A 121 -17.51 -5.42 -0.18
C THR A 121 -17.12 -5.99 1.18
N GLU A 122 -16.96 -7.31 1.28
CA GLU A 122 -16.42 -7.96 2.47
C GLU A 122 -14.91 -7.90 2.43
N ILE A 123 -14.33 -6.90 3.09
CA ILE A 123 -12.91 -6.58 2.97
C ILE A 123 -12.19 -6.90 4.27
N ILE A 124 -11.08 -7.62 4.16
CA ILE A 124 -10.13 -7.80 5.25
C ILE A 124 -9.17 -6.63 5.21
N SER A 125 -9.05 -5.91 6.31
CA SER A 125 -8.17 -4.75 6.44
C SER A 125 -7.52 -4.73 7.81
N VAL A 126 -6.47 -3.93 7.94
CA VAL A 126 -5.78 -3.67 9.21
C VAL A 126 -5.68 -2.16 9.44
N ASN A 127 -5.37 -1.79 10.68
CA ASN A 127 -5.10 -0.41 11.06
C ASN A 127 -3.59 -0.14 10.96
N THR A 128 -3.21 1.13 10.80
CA THR A 128 -1.80 1.55 10.77
C THR A 128 -1.00 1.11 11.99
N HIS A 129 -1.64 0.95 13.14
CA HIS A 129 -1.01 0.52 14.40
C HIS A 129 -1.07 -0.99 14.65
N THR A 130 -1.69 -1.77 13.77
CA THR A 130 -1.73 -3.22 13.89
C THR A 130 -0.32 -3.80 13.86
N ASP A 131 -0.01 -4.69 14.80
CA ASP A 131 1.29 -5.34 14.87
C ASP A 131 1.59 -6.16 13.62
N GLN A 132 2.83 -6.10 13.15
CA GLN A 132 3.24 -6.77 11.90
C GLN A 132 3.06 -8.28 11.95
N GLU A 133 3.20 -8.91 13.11
CA GLU A 133 2.97 -10.35 13.27
C GLU A 133 1.48 -10.69 13.04
N ALA A 134 0.56 -9.87 13.57
CA ALA A 134 -0.87 -10.01 13.31
C ALA A 134 -1.19 -9.83 11.82
N VAL A 135 -0.53 -8.91 11.15
CA VAL A 135 -0.64 -8.71 9.69
C VAL A 135 -0.25 -9.98 8.93
N THR A 136 0.90 -10.56 9.26
CA THR A 136 1.39 -11.78 8.59
C THR A 136 0.45 -12.97 8.79
N GLN A 137 -0.16 -13.08 9.96
CA GLN A 137 -1.14 -14.13 10.25
C GLN A 137 -2.37 -14.05 9.34
N LEU A 138 -2.82 -12.83 8.99
CA LEU A 138 -3.93 -12.63 8.06
C LEU A 138 -3.58 -13.10 6.64
N PHE A 139 -2.36 -12.85 6.17
CA PHE A 139 -1.90 -13.35 4.89
C PHE A 139 -1.94 -14.88 4.82
N THR A 140 -1.48 -15.54 5.87
CA THR A 140 -1.49 -17.01 5.96
C THR A 140 -2.91 -17.55 6.03
N LYS A 141 -3.79 -16.90 6.78
CA LYS A 141 -5.17 -17.38 7.01
C LYS A 141 -6.05 -17.24 5.77
N TYR A 142 -5.88 -16.19 4.97
CA TYR A 142 -6.79 -15.83 3.89
C TYR A 142 -6.16 -15.88 2.50
N ASP A 143 -4.92 -16.34 2.38
CA ASP A 143 -4.18 -16.44 1.10
C ASP A 143 -4.19 -15.13 0.28
N LEU A 144 -3.92 -14.02 0.96
CA LEU A 144 -3.97 -12.69 0.37
C LEU A 144 -2.72 -12.38 -0.47
N LEU A 145 -2.90 -11.59 -1.54
CA LEU A 145 -1.79 -11.00 -2.31
C LEU A 145 -1.39 -9.63 -1.76
N ALA A 146 -2.35 -8.90 -1.22
CA ALA A 146 -2.16 -7.60 -0.58
C ALA A 146 -3.24 -7.37 0.47
N LEU A 147 -2.96 -6.49 1.42
CA LEU A 147 -3.84 -6.21 2.55
C LEU A 147 -3.96 -4.68 2.71
N PRO A 148 -5.18 -4.11 2.63
CA PRO A 148 -5.35 -2.68 2.80
C PRO A 148 -5.16 -2.24 4.25
N VAL A 149 -4.54 -1.08 4.41
CA VAL A 149 -4.25 -0.45 5.70
C VAL A 149 -5.09 0.82 5.84
N LEU A 150 -5.82 0.92 6.93
CA LEU A 150 -6.70 2.05 7.24
C LEU A 150 -6.12 2.85 8.41
N ASP A 151 -6.36 4.17 8.39
CA ASP A 151 -6.05 5.03 9.55
C ASP A 151 -7.14 4.93 10.62
N GLN A 152 -7.00 5.70 11.70
CA GLN A 152 -7.96 5.71 12.81
C GLN A 152 -9.33 6.25 12.42
N ASP A 153 -9.42 7.04 11.35
CA ASP A 153 -10.68 7.58 10.83
C ASP A 153 -11.33 6.65 9.79
N GLY A 154 -10.74 5.48 9.54
CA GLY A 154 -11.24 4.51 8.58
C GLY A 154 -10.88 4.84 7.12
N ARG A 155 -9.97 5.78 6.89
CA ARG A 155 -9.49 6.12 5.54
C ARG A 155 -8.39 5.17 5.13
N MET A 156 -8.39 4.77 3.87
CA MET A 156 -7.31 3.94 3.32
C MET A 156 -6.05 4.79 3.12
N VAL A 157 -4.94 4.31 3.66
CA VAL A 157 -3.65 5.02 3.62
C VAL A 157 -2.54 4.24 2.93
N GLY A 158 -2.69 2.94 2.77
CA GLY A 158 -1.67 2.11 2.13
C GLY A 158 -2.09 0.67 1.99
N ILE A 159 -1.13 -0.15 1.54
CA ILE A 159 -1.27 -1.60 1.45
C ILE A 159 -0.01 -2.27 1.98
N VAL A 160 -0.16 -3.48 2.51
CA VAL A 160 0.95 -4.39 2.75
C VAL A 160 0.90 -5.46 1.67
N THR A 161 2.00 -5.67 0.97
CA THR A 161 2.10 -6.70 -0.08
C THR A 161 2.53 -8.05 0.52
N PHE A 162 2.25 -9.12 -0.22
CA PHE A 162 2.62 -10.48 0.19
C PHE A 162 4.14 -10.63 0.40
N ASP A 163 4.95 -10.08 -0.49
CA ASP A 163 6.42 -10.16 -0.38
C ASP A 163 6.94 -9.46 0.88
N ASP A 164 6.41 -8.27 1.21
CA ASP A 164 6.80 -7.55 2.42
C ASP A 164 6.33 -8.29 3.67
N ALA A 165 5.15 -8.91 3.65
CA ALA A 165 4.68 -9.76 4.74
C ALA A 165 5.57 -11.01 4.92
N MET A 166 6.04 -11.60 3.82
CA MET A 166 6.98 -12.74 3.86
C MET A 166 8.31 -12.36 4.50
N ASP A 167 8.85 -11.18 4.17
CA ASP A 167 10.08 -10.68 4.77
C ASP A 167 9.93 -10.51 6.28
N VAL A 168 8.80 -9.99 6.74
CA VAL A 168 8.46 -9.87 8.16
C VAL A 168 8.39 -11.24 8.83
N MET A 169 7.77 -12.23 8.19
CA MET A 169 7.71 -13.60 8.72
C MET A 169 9.10 -14.21 8.94
N VAL A 170 10.04 -13.96 8.03
CA VAL A 170 11.42 -14.41 8.15
C VAL A 170 12.12 -13.69 9.31
N GLU A 171 11.96 -12.39 9.44
CA GLU A 171 12.52 -11.61 10.56
C GLU A 171 12.01 -12.11 11.92
N GLU A 172 10.70 -12.26 12.07
CA GLU A 172 10.07 -12.75 13.30
C GLU A 172 10.55 -14.17 13.65
N ALA A 173 10.64 -15.07 12.69
CA ALA A 173 11.14 -16.42 12.89
C ALA A 173 12.62 -16.42 13.31
N THR A 174 13.43 -15.55 12.75
CA THR A 174 14.85 -15.40 13.10
C THR A 174 14.99 -14.82 14.52
N GLU A 175 14.19 -13.84 14.87
CA GLU A 175 14.16 -13.25 16.22
C GLU A 175 13.79 -14.30 17.28
N ASP A 176 12.77 -15.11 17.02
CA ASP A 176 12.34 -16.19 17.92
C ASP A 176 13.42 -17.25 18.12
N ILE A 177 14.21 -17.57 17.10
CA ILE A 177 15.31 -18.54 17.21
C ILE A 177 16.49 -17.98 18.00
N THR A 178 16.75 -16.68 17.93
CA THR A 178 17.88 -16.04 18.63
C THR A 178 17.60 -15.70 20.09
N LYS A 179 16.36 -15.74 20.50
CA LYS A 179 15.94 -15.60 21.90
C LYS A 179 16.12 -16.90 22.68
#